data_e7ce366c1c7d6e30d3d5f6af208f4f8c
#
_entry.id   e7ce366c1c7d6e30d3d5f6af208f4f8c
#
_cell.length_a   1.000
_cell.length_b   1.000
_cell.length_c   1.000
_cell.angle_alpha   90.00
_cell.angle_beta   90.00
_cell.angle_gamma   90.00
#
_symmetry.space_group_name_H-M   'P 1'
#
loop_
_entity.id
_entity.type
_entity.pdbx_description
1 polymer ?
#
loop_
_entity_poly.entity_id
_entity_poly.type
_entity_poly.pdbx_seq_one_letter_code
_entity_poly.pdbx_strand_id
1 'polypeptide(L)'
;MKETINLAVIGLGGRGKGHINDCFAHMDDVNIVGVCDLYDDRAEEAADLVEKTKGKRPEIVTTDYKEILNADIVEAVVVSTAWESHVSISIDALRAKKAVAMEVGCAYSEDECRNLIRAYEETKT
;
A
#
# COMPACT_ATOMS: atom_id res chain seq x y z
N MET A 1 -7.83 21.30 7.29
CA MET A 1 -8.07 19.86 7.01
C MET A 1 -7.48 19.54 5.65
N LYS A 2 -6.77 18.46 5.52
CA LYS A 2 -6.23 18.03 4.24
C LYS A 2 -7.36 17.47 3.37
N GLU A 3 -7.46 17.93 2.15
CA GLU A 3 -8.55 17.54 1.23
C GLU A 3 -8.25 16.21 0.51
N THR A 4 -6.99 15.80 0.42
CA THR A 4 -6.57 14.58 -0.28
C THR A 4 -5.53 13.79 0.52
N ILE A 5 -5.50 12.45 0.31
CA ILE A 5 -4.53 11.54 0.89
C ILE A 5 -3.64 10.97 -0.22
N ASN A 6 -2.34 10.96 0.03
CA ASN A 6 -1.35 10.32 -0.84
C ASN A 6 -1.16 8.85 -0.43
N LEU A 7 -1.65 7.95 -1.26
CA LEU A 7 -1.73 6.52 -1.02
C LEU A 7 -0.75 5.77 -1.91
N ALA A 8 -0.18 4.69 -1.39
CA ALA A 8 0.55 3.71 -2.20
C ALA A 8 -0.09 2.32 -2.07
N VAL A 9 -0.04 1.54 -3.14
CA VAL A 9 -0.55 0.17 -3.18
C VAL A 9 0.63 -0.80 -3.28
N ILE A 10 0.73 -1.70 -2.32
CA ILE A 10 1.76 -2.73 -2.24
C ILE A 10 1.11 -4.08 -2.48
N GLY A 11 1.52 -4.76 -3.53
CA GLY A 11 0.89 -5.97 -4.04
C GLY A 11 -0.10 -5.66 -5.15
N LEU A 12 0.25 -6.03 -6.38
CA LEU A 12 -0.43 -5.61 -7.61
C LEU A 12 -0.87 -6.80 -8.47
N GLY A 13 -1.24 -7.88 -7.81
CA GLY A 13 -2.02 -8.94 -8.43
C GLY A 13 -3.46 -8.49 -8.72
N GLY A 14 -4.36 -9.42 -8.96
CA GLY A 14 -5.75 -9.11 -9.28
C GLY A 14 -6.43 -8.20 -8.26
N ARG A 15 -6.20 -8.44 -6.96
CA ARG A 15 -6.83 -7.64 -5.89
C ARG A 15 -6.26 -6.22 -5.82
N GLY A 16 -4.94 -6.05 -5.84
CA GLY A 16 -4.32 -4.73 -5.79
C GLY A 16 -4.68 -3.85 -6.98
N LYS A 17 -4.64 -4.40 -8.19
CA LYS A 17 -5.11 -3.70 -9.39
C LYS A 17 -6.62 -3.45 -9.36
N GLY A 18 -7.40 -4.36 -8.78
CA GLY A 18 -8.84 -4.18 -8.58
C GLY A 18 -9.14 -2.99 -7.67
N HIS A 19 -8.40 -2.81 -6.57
CA HIS A 19 -8.55 -1.64 -5.70
C HIS A 19 -8.29 -0.34 -6.46
N ILE A 20 -7.27 -0.31 -7.31
CA ILE A 20 -6.97 0.87 -8.14
C ILE A 20 -8.13 1.16 -9.10
N ASN A 21 -8.55 0.17 -9.86
CA ASN A 21 -9.53 0.35 -10.94
C ASN A 21 -10.97 0.54 -10.43
N ASP A 22 -11.37 -0.24 -9.44
CA ASP A 22 -12.77 -0.32 -9.01
C ASP A 22 -13.10 0.57 -7.82
N CYS A 23 -12.08 1.02 -7.09
CA CYS A 23 -12.25 1.81 -5.88
C CYS A 23 -11.57 3.18 -5.99
N PHE A 24 -10.25 3.21 -5.98
CA PHE A 24 -9.51 4.48 -5.90
C PHE A 24 -9.62 5.35 -7.14
N ALA A 25 -9.84 4.76 -8.32
CA ALA A 25 -10.09 5.51 -9.55
C ALA A 25 -11.30 6.48 -9.43
N HIS A 26 -12.24 6.15 -8.56
CA HIS A 26 -13.48 6.90 -8.35
C HIS A 26 -13.46 7.83 -7.11
N MET A 27 -12.32 7.91 -6.42
CA MET A 27 -12.16 8.75 -5.22
C MET A 27 -11.33 10.00 -5.56
N ASP A 28 -11.97 11.16 -5.54
CA ASP A 28 -11.30 12.43 -5.84
C ASP A 28 -10.34 12.88 -4.72
N ASP A 29 -10.55 12.37 -3.50
CA ASP A 29 -9.74 12.65 -2.32
C ASP A 29 -8.55 11.70 -2.12
N VAL A 30 -8.29 10.81 -3.08
CA VAL A 30 -7.16 9.86 -3.06
C VAL A 30 -6.23 10.10 -4.25
N ASN A 31 -4.97 10.36 -3.97
CA ASN A 31 -3.89 10.36 -4.95
C ASN A 31 -3.09 9.06 -4.81
N ILE A 32 -2.89 8.31 -5.88
CA ILE A 32 -2.01 7.14 -5.89
C ILE A 32 -0.62 7.59 -6.29
N VAL A 33 0.27 7.71 -5.32
CA VAL A 33 1.63 8.23 -5.51
C VAL A 33 2.69 7.14 -5.60
N GLY A 34 2.33 5.91 -5.25
CA GLY A 34 3.25 4.78 -5.31
C GLY A 34 2.56 3.46 -5.62
N VAL A 35 3.23 2.62 -6.39
CA VAL A 35 2.84 1.23 -6.66
C VAL A 35 4.06 0.32 -6.53
N CYS A 36 3.86 -0.84 -5.90
CA CYS A 36 4.94 -1.80 -5.65
C CYS A 36 4.46 -3.24 -5.79
N ASP A 37 5.23 -4.04 -6.51
CA ASP A 37 5.06 -5.50 -6.58
C ASP A 37 6.43 -6.14 -6.77
N LEU A 38 6.60 -7.39 -6.34
CA LEU A 38 7.84 -8.13 -6.55
C LEU A 38 8.17 -8.33 -8.03
N TYR A 39 7.16 -8.30 -8.89
CA TYR A 39 7.29 -8.43 -10.33
C TYR A 39 7.22 -7.06 -11.01
N ASP A 40 8.28 -6.69 -11.68
CA ASP A 40 8.41 -5.38 -12.34
C ASP A 40 7.30 -5.11 -13.37
N ASP A 41 6.93 -6.13 -14.15
CA ASP A 41 5.83 -6.04 -15.12
C ASP A 41 4.48 -5.66 -14.46
N ARG A 42 4.19 -6.21 -13.28
CA ARG A 42 2.99 -5.86 -12.52
C ARG A 42 3.03 -4.43 -12.00
N ALA A 43 4.18 -3.99 -11.52
CA ALA A 43 4.37 -2.61 -11.06
C ALA A 43 4.16 -1.61 -12.22
N GLU A 44 4.72 -1.88 -13.38
CA GLU A 44 4.54 -1.06 -14.58
C GLU A 44 3.09 -1.06 -15.08
N GLU A 45 2.45 -2.22 -15.16
CA GLU A 45 1.02 -2.31 -15.52
C GLU A 45 0.13 -1.51 -14.58
N ALA A 46 0.38 -1.59 -13.28
CA ALA A 46 -0.37 -0.82 -12.30
C ALA A 46 -0.13 0.68 -12.42
N ALA A 47 1.09 1.09 -12.70
CA ALA A 47 1.41 2.49 -12.95
C ALA A 47 0.68 3.02 -14.19
N ASP A 48 0.62 2.25 -15.26
CA ASP A 48 -0.15 2.59 -16.47
C ASP A 48 -1.65 2.69 -16.15
N LEU A 49 -2.18 1.78 -15.33
CA LEU A 49 -3.57 1.81 -14.89
C LEU A 49 -3.89 3.06 -14.07
N VAL A 50 -3.02 3.46 -13.16
CA VAL A 50 -3.17 4.68 -12.36
C VAL A 50 -3.16 5.91 -13.28
N GLU A 51 -2.23 6.00 -14.22
CA GLU A 51 -2.17 7.10 -15.18
C GLU A 51 -3.45 7.20 -16.01
N LYS A 52 -3.95 6.05 -16.48
CA LYS A 52 -5.19 5.97 -17.26
C LYS A 52 -6.42 6.42 -16.46
N THR A 53 -6.52 6.02 -15.19
CA THR A 53 -7.72 6.22 -14.35
C THR A 53 -7.69 7.53 -13.56
N LYS A 54 -6.51 7.98 -13.15
CA LYS A 54 -6.32 9.19 -12.31
C LYS A 54 -5.69 10.36 -13.07
N GLY A 55 -5.23 10.15 -14.30
CA GLY A 55 -4.64 11.19 -15.14
C GLY A 55 -3.18 11.50 -14.84
N LYS A 56 -2.58 10.83 -13.85
CA LYS A 56 -1.18 11.04 -13.47
C LYS A 56 -0.52 9.70 -13.10
N ARG A 57 0.68 9.49 -13.64
CA ARG A 57 1.49 8.32 -13.28
C ARG A 57 2.01 8.46 -11.84
N PRO A 58 2.04 7.38 -11.03
CA PRO A 58 2.65 7.44 -9.70
C PRO A 58 4.10 7.89 -9.74
N GLU A 59 4.52 8.67 -8.75
CA GLU A 59 5.91 9.10 -8.60
C GLU A 59 6.86 7.93 -8.31
N ILE A 60 6.34 6.87 -7.66
CA ILE A 60 7.14 5.72 -7.25
C ILE A 60 6.56 4.46 -7.89
N VAL A 61 7.36 3.81 -8.73
CA VAL A 61 7.07 2.50 -9.33
C VAL A 61 8.26 1.62 -8.98
N THR A 62 8.07 0.62 -8.13
CA THR A 62 9.20 -0.11 -7.55
C THR A 62 8.88 -1.57 -7.29
N THR A 63 9.92 -2.39 -7.17
CA THR A 63 9.85 -3.77 -6.70
C THR A 63 10.25 -3.92 -5.23
N ASP A 64 10.66 -2.83 -4.57
CA ASP A 64 11.02 -2.81 -3.15
C ASP A 64 10.04 -1.92 -2.35
N TYR A 65 9.18 -2.53 -1.55
CA TYR A 65 8.21 -1.80 -0.75
C TYR A 65 8.86 -0.82 0.25
N LYS A 66 10.12 -1.02 0.60
CA LYS A 66 10.85 -0.10 1.50
C LYS A 66 11.06 1.27 0.86
N GLU A 67 11.18 1.33 -0.46
CA GLU A 67 11.20 2.62 -1.17
C GLU A 67 9.88 3.38 -0.98
N ILE A 68 8.76 2.68 -0.99
CA ILE A 68 7.45 3.25 -0.65
C ILE A 68 7.45 3.82 0.77
N LEU A 69 7.92 3.01 1.74
CA LEU A 69 7.87 3.39 3.16
C LEU A 69 8.84 4.53 3.51
N ASN A 70 9.94 4.65 2.78
CA ASN A 70 10.93 5.71 3.00
C ASN A 70 10.55 7.04 2.31
N ALA A 71 9.54 7.06 1.48
CA ALA A 71 9.13 8.25 0.75
C ALA A 71 8.22 9.14 1.61
N ASP A 72 8.62 10.39 1.83
CA ASP A 72 7.86 11.36 2.62
C ASP A 72 6.49 11.69 2.01
N ILE A 73 6.38 11.60 0.69
CA ILE A 73 5.13 11.87 -0.01
C ILE A 73 4.03 10.85 0.31
N VAL A 74 4.39 9.62 0.68
CA VAL A 74 3.43 8.55 1.01
C VAL A 74 2.90 8.75 2.43
N GLU A 75 1.58 8.80 2.58
CA GLU A 75 0.92 8.96 3.88
C GLU A 75 0.27 7.67 4.35
N ALA A 76 -0.25 6.87 3.42
CA ALA A 76 -0.92 5.63 3.71
C ALA A 76 -0.55 4.56 2.69
N VAL A 77 -0.65 3.30 3.10
CA VAL A 77 -0.41 2.16 2.23
C VAL A 77 -1.58 1.17 2.30
N VAL A 78 -1.89 0.57 1.16
CA VAL A 78 -2.78 -0.58 1.07
C VAL A 78 -1.93 -1.81 0.78
N VAL A 79 -1.99 -2.81 1.65
CA VAL A 79 -1.22 -4.06 1.52
C VAL A 79 -2.14 -5.14 0.96
N SER A 80 -1.90 -5.52 -0.29
CA SER A 80 -2.66 -6.53 -1.03
C SER A 80 -1.75 -7.64 -1.59
N THR A 81 -0.69 -7.95 -0.86
CA THR A 81 0.28 -9.01 -1.17
C THR A 81 -0.26 -10.40 -0.84
N ALA A 82 0.56 -11.43 -1.00
CA ALA A 82 0.23 -12.75 -0.46
C ALA A 82 0.18 -12.72 1.08
N TRP A 83 -0.61 -13.60 1.66
CA TRP A 83 -0.94 -13.58 3.09
C TRP A 83 0.28 -13.62 4.02
N GLU A 84 1.32 -14.37 3.62
CA GLU A 84 2.54 -14.53 4.42
C GLU A 84 3.32 -13.22 4.63
N SER A 85 3.11 -12.21 3.81
CA SER A 85 3.81 -10.94 3.91
C SER A 85 2.96 -9.79 4.50
N HIS A 86 1.67 -10.02 4.73
CA HIS A 86 0.76 -8.98 5.22
C HIS A 86 1.24 -8.32 6.50
N VAL A 87 1.55 -9.10 7.51
CA VAL A 87 1.91 -8.58 8.84
C VAL A 87 3.26 -7.89 8.82
N SER A 88 4.28 -8.51 8.21
CA SER A 88 5.63 -7.92 8.17
C SER A 88 5.64 -6.56 7.47
N ILE A 89 5.01 -6.45 6.31
CA ILE A 89 4.90 -5.18 5.58
C ILE A 89 4.10 -4.15 6.39
N SER A 90 2.99 -4.57 6.99
CA SER A 90 2.15 -3.68 7.79
C SER A 90 2.88 -3.14 9.03
N ILE A 91 3.65 -3.98 9.71
CA ILE A 91 4.48 -3.55 10.85
C ILE A 91 5.53 -2.54 10.41
N ASP A 92 6.23 -2.79 9.32
CA ASP A 92 7.22 -1.86 8.77
C ASP A 92 6.58 -0.52 8.40
N ALA A 93 5.37 -0.55 7.82
CA ALA A 93 4.62 0.66 7.49
C ALA A 93 4.21 1.46 8.73
N LEU A 94 3.71 0.80 9.78
CA LEU A 94 3.39 1.46 11.05
C LEU A 94 4.63 2.11 11.68
N ARG A 95 5.78 1.42 11.65
CA ARG A 95 7.05 1.96 12.15
C ARG A 95 7.56 3.14 11.33
N ALA A 96 7.24 3.15 10.03
CA ALA A 96 7.52 4.29 9.15
C ALA A 96 6.47 5.42 9.27
N LYS A 97 5.53 5.30 10.22
CA LYS A 97 4.45 6.28 10.45
C LYS A 97 3.49 6.44 9.26
N LYS A 98 3.30 5.36 8.50
CA LYS A 98 2.31 5.31 7.43
C LYS A 98 1.04 4.63 7.93
N ALA A 99 -0.11 5.20 7.65
CA ALA A 99 -1.39 4.52 7.90
C ALA A 99 -1.49 3.26 7.02
N VAL A 100 -2.07 2.19 7.54
CA VAL A 100 -2.12 0.89 6.86
C VAL A 100 -3.54 0.39 6.74
N ALA A 101 -3.93 0.03 5.53
CA ALA A 101 -5.06 -0.84 5.28
C ALA A 101 -4.52 -2.16 4.70
N MET A 102 -4.93 -3.27 5.27
CA MET A 102 -4.44 -4.59 4.91
C MET A 102 -5.61 -5.46 4.42
N GLU A 103 -5.40 -6.21 3.35
CA GLU A 103 -6.38 -7.15 2.84
C GLU A 103 -6.70 -8.29 3.83
N VAL A 104 -7.80 -8.97 3.58
CA VAL A 104 -8.27 -10.11 4.36
C VAL A 104 -7.21 -11.22 4.41
N GLY A 105 -7.18 -11.96 5.51
CA GLY A 105 -6.12 -12.91 5.83
C GLY A 105 -5.03 -12.23 6.64
N CYS A 106 -5.43 -11.59 7.73
CA CYS A 106 -4.61 -10.71 8.55
C CYS A 106 -3.26 -11.30 8.91
N ALA A 107 -3.22 -12.53 9.40
CA ALA A 107 -2.00 -13.11 9.92
C ALA A 107 -1.97 -14.62 9.74
N TYR A 108 -0.75 -15.18 9.70
CA TYR A 108 -0.50 -16.61 9.59
C TYR A 108 -0.46 -17.32 10.94
N SER A 109 -0.25 -16.56 12.02
CA SER A 109 -0.11 -17.09 13.37
C SER A 109 -0.63 -16.09 14.41
N GLU A 110 -0.88 -16.61 15.60
CA GLU A 110 -1.23 -15.81 16.78
C GLU A 110 -0.10 -14.82 17.14
N ASP A 111 1.15 -15.25 17.01
CA ASP A 111 2.31 -14.39 17.26
C ASP A 111 2.37 -13.19 16.32
N GLU A 112 2.06 -13.39 15.04
CA GLU A 112 1.96 -12.30 14.07
C GLU A 112 0.85 -11.31 14.46
N CYS A 113 -0.31 -11.79 14.89
CA CYS A 113 -1.38 -10.93 15.38
C CYS A 113 -0.93 -10.08 16.56
N ARG A 114 -0.25 -10.69 17.53
CA ARG A 114 0.28 -9.97 18.70
C ARG A 114 1.34 -8.95 18.32
N ASN A 115 2.23 -9.29 17.39
CA ASN A 115 3.26 -8.40 16.93
C ASN A 115 2.68 -7.18 16.19
N LEU A 116 1.63 -7.38 15.41
CA LEU A 116 0.92 -6.29 14.74
C LEU A 116 0.29 -5.32 15.76
N ILE A 117 -0.38 -5.86 16.78
CA ILE A 117 -0.98 -5.06 17.86
C ILE A 117 0.11 -4.26 18.61
N ARG A 118 1.23 -4.90 18.94
CA ARG A 118 2.35 -4.22 19.61
C ARG A 118 2.91 -3.07 18.76
N ALA A 119 3.08 -3.30 17.46
CA ALA A 119 3.55 -2.25 16.55
C ALA A 119 2.59 -1.06 16.51
N TYR A 120 1.28 -1.30 16.49
CA TYR A 120 0.27 -0.25 16.59
C TYR A 120 0.36 0.49 17.93
N GLU A 121 0.46 -0.23 19.05
CA GLU A 121 0.55 0.37 20.38
C GLU A 121 1.81 1.23 20.55
N GLU A 122 2.94 0.78 19.99
CA GLU A 122 4.23 1.51 20.04
C GLU A 122 4.20 2.77 19.16
N THR A 123 3.60 2.69 17.99
CA THR A 123 3.66 3.75 16.98
C THR A 123 2.49 4.73 17.06
N LYS A 124 1.33 4.27 17.53
CA LYS A 124 0.06 5.03 17.52
C LYS A 124 -0.33 5.53 16.13
N THR A 125 0.00 4.72 15.14
CA THR A 125 -0.24 5.03 13.72
C THR A 125 -1.47 4.33 13.21
#